data_31778e5bf9c66ce19ce7c40a446b8f67
#
_entry.id   31778e5bf9c66ce19ce7c40a446b8f67
#
_cell.length_a   1.000
_cell.length_b   1.000
_cell.length_c   1.000
_cell.angle_alpha   90.00
_cell.angle_beta   90.00
_cell.angle_gamma   90.00
#
_symmetry.space_group_name_H-M   'P 1'
#
loop_
_entity.id
_entity.type
_entity.pdbx_description
1 polymer ?
#
loop_
_entity_poly.entity_id
_entity_poly.type
_entity_poly.pdbx_seq_one_letter_code
_entity_poly.pdbx_strand_id
1 'polypeptide(L)'
;MIKSILTQIWNQRRANGWLFAELLIVFVLLWYCLDMLYGFAYAERQPKGYDLEHVYKLRLSTNPKQLVLCSSEDSLQSFWFKPMEEAFRRIKEYPGVESASIWLGSDTYTRDAVFQGYTIDSVGVKDANVRYVSPEYFKVMRIPIEEGTGMFSGNIDAFESTTGSSLAFGSAQWNPAVTPLPAVISLDLADSLFHTSRGVLGKEFFDYYSGSSLRYRVAAVCSHQKSDDYARYESFILMPLPSWFYRWQAVPFISIRVRPEADTNDFATRFSREMTS
;
A
#
# COMPACT_ATOMS: atom_id res chain seq x y z
N MET A 1 47.57 40.26 -19.51
CA MET A 1 47.53 39.13 -18.59
C MET A 1 46.69 37.96 -19.08
N ILE A 2 45.36 38.07 -19.26
CA ILE A 2 44.48 36.96 -19.65
C ILE A 2 44.89 36.30 -20.98
N LYS A 3 45.27 37.09 -22.01
CA LYS A 3 45.72 36.61 -23.31
C LYS A 3 46.97 35.75 -23.23
N SER A 4 47.93 36.13 -22.38
CA SER A 4 49.18 35.39 -22.14
C SER A 4 48.88 34.03 -21.46
N ILE A 5 47.98 34.01 -20.48
CA ILE A 5 47.55 32.78 -19.79
C ILE A 5 46.84 31.82 -20.77
N LEU A 6 45.94 32.32 -21.60
CA LEU A 6 45.24 31.49 -22.60
C LEU A 6 46.23 30.90 -23.64
N THR A 7 47.22 31.68 -24.08
CA THR A 7 48.28 31.20 -25.00
C THR A 7 49.13 30.10 -24.35
N GLN A 8 49.46 30.24 -23.08
CA GLN A 8 50.23 29.24 -22.34
C GLN A 8 49.43 27.94 -22.15
N ILE A 9 48.14 28.05 -21.81
CA ILE A 9 47.23 26.89 -21.71
C ILE A 9 47.14 26.15 -23.06
N TRP A 10 47.03 26.90 -24.16
CA TRP A 10 46.97 26.30 -25.50
C TRP A 10 48.23 25.59 -25.92
N ASN A 11 49.38 26.15 -25.59
CA ASN A 11 50.69 25.55 -25.89
C ASN A 11 50.94 24.26 -25.10
N GLN A 12 50.40 24.14 -23.89
CA GLN A 12 50.49 22.97 -23.02
C GLN A 12 49.26 22.07 -23.10
N ARG A 13 48.45 22.15 -24.16
CA ARG A 13 47.18 21.45 -24.29
C ARG A 13 47.22 19.94 -24.07
N ARG A 14 48.34 19.27 -24.40
CA ARG A 14 48.51 17.82 -24.20
C ARG A 14 48.68 17.47 -22.72
N ALA A 15 49.43 18.23 -21.95
CA ALA A 15 49.60 18.05 -20.53
C ALA A 15 48.35 18.50 -19.75
N ASN A 16 47.75 19.62 -20.16
CA ASN A 16 46.54 20.17 -19.54
C ASN A 16 45.26 19.37 -19.90
N GLY A 17 45.29 18.64 -21.04
CA GLY A 17 44.15 17.80 -21.46
C GLY A 17 43.81 16.69 -20.48
N TRP A 18 44.86 16.07 -19.89
CA TRP A 18 44.65 15.05 -18.86
C TRP A 18 44.01 15.65 -17.58
N LEU A 19 44.55 16.76 -17.12
CA LEU A 19 44.04 17.46 -15.95
C LEU A 19 42.59 17.95 -16.16
N PHE A 20 42.26 18.40 -17.38
CA PHE A 20 40.90 18.79 -17.73
C PHE A 20 39.95 17.59 -17.72
N ALA A 21 40.40 16.43 -18.25
CA ALA A 21 39.62 15.21 -18.22
C ALA A 21 39.35 14.73 -16.78
N GLU A 22 40.35 14.80 -15.92
CA GLU A 22 40.22 14.47 -14.50
C GLU A 22 39.22 15.38 -13.79
N LEU A 23 39.34 16.71 -13.98
CA LEU A 23 38.39 17.67 -13.42
C LEU A 23 36.98 17.48 -13.95
N LEU A 24 36.80 17.12 -15.21
CA LEU A 24 35.52 16.84 -15.81
C LEU A 24 34.86 15.61 -15.18
N ILE A 25 35.64 14.54 -14.96
CA ILE A 25 35.14 13.34 -14.28
C ILE A 25 34.71 13.69 -12.84
N VAL A 26 35.54 14.40 -12.10
CA VAL A 26 35.23 14.83 -10.73
C VAL A 26 33.94 15.69 -10.72
N PHE A 27 33.84 16.62 -11.67
CA PHE A 27 32.63 17.47 -11.78
C PHE A 27 31.37 16.67 -12.06
N VAL A 28 31.41 15.69 -12.99
CA VAL A 28 30.28 14.82 -13.31
C VAL A 28 29.90 13.99 -12.10
N LEU A 29 30.86 13.42 -11.38
CA LEU A 29 30.59 12.66 -10.17
C LEU A 29 29.97 13.54 -9.06
N LEU A 30 30.52 14.74 -8.86
CA LEU A 30 30.00 15.68 -7.89
C LEU A 30 28.56 16.09 -8.25
N TRP A 31 28.31 16.38 -9.53
CA TRP A 31 26.97 16.72 -10.02
C TRP A 31 25.98 15.57 -9.74
N TYR A 32 26.36 14.33 -10.06
CA TYR A 32 25.54 13.16 -9.80
C TYR A 32 25.22 12.99 -8.30
N CYS A 33 26.22 13.17 -7.44
CA CYS A 33 26.02 13.11 -5.99
C CYS A 33 25.06 14.22 -5.50
N LEU A 34 25.21 15.43 -6.00
CA LEU A 34 24.34 16.55 -5.63
C LEU A 34 22.90 16.35 -6.11
N ASP A 35 22.72 15.86 -7.34
CA ASP A 35 21.38 15.53 -7.89
C ASP A 35 20.70 14.44 -7.07
N MET A 36 21.43 13.39 -6.69
CA MET A 36 20.93 12.31 -5.84
C MET A 36 20.55 12.82 -4.45
N LEU A 37 21.37 13.64 -3.81
CA LEU A 37 21.10 14.23 -2.51
C LEU A 37 19.87 15.15 -2.57
N TYR A 38 19.78 15.97 -3.63
CA TYR A 38 18.60 16.81 -3.85
C TYR A 38 17.33 15.98 -4.01
N GLY A 39 17.39 14.91 -4.82
CA GLY A 39 16.28 13.99 -5.03
C GLY A 39 15.78 13.35 -3.73
N PHE A 40 16.69 12.89 -2.88
CA PHE A 40 16.35 12.35 -1.55
C PHE A 40 15.71 13.40 -0.64
N ALA A 41 16.34 14.59 -0.53
CA ALA A 41 15.82 15.66 0.31
C ALA A 41 14.44 16.18 -0.17
N TYR A 42 14.23 16.18 -1.48
CA TYR A 42 12.93 16.51 -2.07
C TYR A 42 11.88 15.45 -1.76
N ALA A 43 12.23 14.16 -1.95
CA ALA A 43 11.32 13.06 -1.69
C ALA A 43 10.91 13.00 -0.21
N GLU A 44 11.85 13.16 0.72
CA GLU A 44 11.59 13.14 2.16
C GLU A 44 10.58 14.21 2.61
N ARG A 45 10.60 15.38 1.97
CA ARG A 45 9.69 16.50 2.30
C ARG A 45 8.28 16.34 1.77
N GLN A 46 8.05 15.44 0.84
CA GLN A 46 6.72 15.21 0.29
C GLN A 46 5.84 14.44 1.27
N PRO A 47 4.53 14.78 1.37
CA PRO A 47 3.60 14.04 2.22
C PRO A 47 3.50 12.59 1.78
N LYS A 48 3.46 11.68 2.75
CA LYS A 48 3.42 10.22 2.48
C LYS A 48 2.07 9.73 2.02
N GLY A 49 1.01 10.49 2.29
CA GLY A 49 -0.38 10.11 2.05
C GLY A 49 -0.99 9.23 3.14
N TYR A 50 -0.28 9.02 4.23
CA TYR A 50 -0.74 8.31 5.42
C TYR A 50 0.05 8.75 6.64
N ASP A 51 -0.48 8.45 7.84
CA ASP A 51 0.15 8.75 9.12
C ASP A 51 0.46 7.45 9.87
N LEU A 52 1.74 7.24 10.17
CA LEU A 52 2.25 6.08 10.91
C LEU A 52 2.59 6.39 12.37
N GLU A 53 2.37 7.61 12.84
CA GLU A 53 2.60 7.94 14.23
C GLU A 53 1.67 7.11 15.12
N HIS A 54 2.21 6.48 16.15
CA HIS A 54 1.48 5.55 17.05
C HIS A 54 0.84 4.34 16.33
N VAL A 55 1.34 3.95 15.16
CA VAL A 55 0.86 2.76 14.43
C VAL A 55 1.82 1.60 14.61
N TYR A 56 1.30 0.46 15.06
CA TYR A 56 2.03 -0.79 15.18
C TYR A 56 1.50 -1.80 14.18
N LYS A 57 2.43 -2.55 13.60
CA LYS A 57 2.13 -3.64 12.68
C LYS A 57 2.32 -4.97 13.41
N LEU A 58 1.30 -5.79 13.38
CA LEU A 58 1.26 -7.10 14.01
C LEU A 58 1.18 -8.17 12.93
N ARG A 59 1.86 -9.26 13.14
CA ARG A 59 1.72 -10.46 12.32
C ARG A 59 1.31 -11.62 13.23
N LEU A 60 0.16 -12.21 12.94
CA LEU A 60 -0.26 -13.41 13.64
C LEU A 60 0.65 -14.58 13.20
N SER A 61 1.18 -15.31 14.16
CA SER A 61 1.95 -16.51 13.88
C SER A 61 1.03 -17.73 14.01
N THR A 62 1.03 -18.56 13.00
CA THR A 62 0.31 -19.83 13.01
C THR A 62 1.28 -20.99 12.99
N ASN A 63 0.85 -22.12 13.54
CA ASN A 63 1.60 -23.34 13.41
C ASN A 63 1.44 -23.91 11.99
N PRO A 64 2.50 -23.90 11.15
CA PRO A 64 2.40 -24.36 9.76
C PRO A 64 1.90 -25.80 9.64
N LYS A 65 2.19 -26.65 10.65
CA LYS A 65 1.76 -28.06 10.65
C LYS A 65 0.25 -28.20 10.81
N GLN A 66 -0.39 -27.29 11.56
CA GLN A 66 -1.85 -27.29 11.70
C GLN A 66 -2.55 -26.79 10.44
N LEU A 67 -1.95 -25.82 9.75
CA LEU A 67 -2.49 -25.26 8.52
C LEU A 67 -2.53 -26.29 7.39
N VAL A 68 -1.50 -27.12 7.26
CA VAL A 68 -1.43 -28.18 6.24
C VAL A 68 -2.49 -29.26 6.45
N LEU A 69 -2.97 -29.46 7.68
CA LEU A 69 -4.02 -30.43 8.01
C LEU A 69 -5.43 -29.93 7.65
N CYS A 70 -5.61 -28.66 7.34
CA CYS A 70 -6.90 -28.09 6.96
C CYS A 70 -7.19 -28.40 5.49
N SER A 71 -7.78 -29.55 5.21
CA SER A 71 -8.11 -29.99 3.85
C SER A 71 -9.55 -29.68 3.44
N SER A 72 -10.41 -29.28 4.38
CA SER A 72 -11.80 -28.92 4.14
C SER A 72 -12.10 -27.48 4.55
N GLU A 73 -13.15 -26.89 3.97
CA GLU A 73 -13.60 -25.51 4.29
C GLU A 73 -14.02 -25.40 5.77
N ASP A 74 -14.68 -26.43 6.32
CA ASP A 74 -15.07 -26.48 7.73
C ASP A 74 -13.87 -26.54 8.67
N SER A 75 -12.81 -27.24 8.29
CA SER A 75 -11.56 -27.28 9.07
C SER A 75 -10.81 -25.96 9.03
N LEU A 76 -10.74 -25.30 7.87
CA LEU A 76 -10.21 -23.94 7.76
C LEU A 76 -11.00 -22.97 8.63
N GLN A 77 -12.33 -23.03 8.59
CA GLN A 77 -13.19 -22.17 9.40
C GLN A 77 -12.93 -22.35 10.90
N SER A 78 -12.81 -23.57 11.36
CA SER A 78 -12.64 -23.87 12.79
C SER A 78 -11.24 -23.55 13.31
N PHE A 79 -10.21 -23.90 12.54
CA PHE A 79 -8.82 -23.82 12.99
C PHE A 79 -8.13 -22.50 12.65
N TRP A 80 -8.63 -21.76 11.66
CA TRP A 80 -7.99 -20.55 11.20
C TRP A 80 -8.85 -19.30 11.41
N PHE A 81 -10.08 -19.30 10.89
CA PHE A 81 -10.90 -18.08 10.90
C PHE A 81 -11.40 -17.69 12.28
N LYS A 82 -12.04 -18.60 12.98
CA LYS A 82 -12.57 -18.31 14.32
C LYS A 82 -11.49 -17.85 15.31
N PRO A 83 -10.32 -18.50 15.39
CA PRO A 83 -9.23 -18.01 16.22
C PRO A 83 -8.70 -16.65 15.78
N MET A 84 -8.63 -16.37 14.49
CA MET A 84 -8.18 -15.08 13.96
C MET A 84 -9.20 -13.95 14.26
N GLU A 85 -10.50 -14.23 14.07
CA GLU A 85 -11.57 -13.30 14.44
C GLU A 85 -11.52 -12.96 15.92
N GLU A 86 -11.37 -13.98 16.76
CA GLU A 86 -11.29 -13.81 18.21
C GLU A 86 -10.03 -13.02 18.61
N ALA A 87 -8.89 -13.33 18.00
CA ALA A 87 -7.66 -12.58 18.23
C ALA A 87 -7.83 -11.10 17.80
N PHE A 88 -8.43 -10.85 16.64
CA PHE A 88 -8.69 -9.49 16.17
C PHE A 88 -9.68 -8.73 17.06
N ARG A 89 -10.74 -9.41 17.55
CA ARG A 89 -11.67 -8.83 18.52
C ARG A 89 -10.96 -8.42 19.81
N ARG A 90 -10.13 -9.32 20.37
CA ARG A 90 -9.33 -9.03 21.58
C ARG A 90 -8.38 -7.86 21.36
N ILE A 91 -7.74 -7.77 20.18
CA ILE A 91 -6.88 -6.64 19.81
C ILE A 91 -7.67 -5.33 19.78
N LYS A 92 -8.87 -5.32 19.19
CA LYS A 92 -9.72 -4.12 19.13
C LYS A 92 -10.17 -3.64 20.53
N GLU A 93 -10.40 -4.58 21.43
CA GLU A 93 -10.86 -4.31 22.79
C GLU A 93 -9.71 -3.99 23.77
N TYR A 94 -8.45 -4.11 23.32
CA TYR A 94 -7.29 -3.92 24.17
C TYR A 94 -7.18 -2.46 24.65
N PRO A 95 -6.95 -2.22 25.96
CA PRO A 95 -6.82 -0.87 26.50
C PRO A 95 -5.68 -0.10 25.82
N GLY A 96 -6.00 1.11 25.35
CA GLY A 96 -5.04 1.97 24.64
C GLY A 96 -5.07 1.82 23.12
N VAL A 97 -5.68 0.78 22.55
CA VAL A 97 -5.93 0.70 21.10
C VAL A 97 -7.06 1.66 20.73
N GLU A 98 -6.80 2.55 19.78
CA GLU A 98 -7.78 3.47 19.21
C GLU A 98 -8.58 2.81 18.09
N SER A 99 -7.88 2.12 17.21
CA SER A 99 -8.45 1.41 16.07
C SER A 99 -7.52 0.31 15.58
N ALA A 100 -8.08 -0.72 14.97
CA ALA A 100 -7.33 -1.83 14.38
C ALA A 100 -7.91 -2.19 13.02
N SER A 101 -7.05 -2.61 12.09
CA SER A 101 -7.45 -3.04 10.76
C SER A 101 -6.67 -4.26 10.33
N ILE A 102 -7.30 -5.06 9.49
CA ILE A 102 -6.68 -6.20 8.80
C ILE A 102 -6.37 -5.78 7.37
N TRP A 103 -5.23 -6.18 6.86
CA TRP A 103 -4.87 -5.93 5.48
C TRP A 103 -3.92 -6.99 4.91
N LEU A 104 -3.84 -7.02 3.57
CA LEU A 104 -2.97 -7.91 2.79
C LEU A 104 -2.52 -7.21 1.51
N GLY A 105 -1.40 -7.61 0.97
CA GLY A 105 -0.85 -7.11 -0.29
C GLY A 105 0.38 -6.25 -0.07
N SER A 106 0.52 -5.21 -0.89
CA SER A 106 1.67 -4.32 -0.84
C SER A 106 1.79 -3.63 0.51
N ASP A 107 2.98 -3.70 1.08
CA ASP A 107 3.30 -3.11 2.37
C ASP A 107 4.07 -1.80 2.22
N THR A 108 3.96 -0.95 3.22
CA THR A 108 4.80 0.23 3.37
C THR A 108 6.10 -0.16 4.08
N TYR A 109 7.22 0.41 3.68
CA TYR A 109 8.56 0.16 4.25
C TYR A 109 9.08 -1.27 4.11
N THR A 110 8.49 -2.06 3.23
CA THR A 110 9.02 -3.38 2.85
C THR A 110 9.15 -3.48 1.34
N ARG A 111 9.89 -4.49 0.90
CA ARG A 111 9.99 -4.81 -0.53
C ARG A 111 8.85 -5.72 -1.02
N ASP A 112 7.95 -6.09 -0.12
CA ASP A 112 6.81 -6.94 -0.44
C ASP A 112 5.75 -6.08 -1.13
N ALA A 113 5.84 -5.99 -2.44
CA ALA A 113 4.88 -5.28 -3.28
C ALA A 113 4.14 -6.28 -4.17
N VAL A 114 2.82 -6.14 -4.18
CA VAL A 114 1.95 -6.88 -5.11
C VAL A 114 1.51 -5.89 -6.17
N PHE A 115 2.05 -6.04 -7.38
CA PHE A 115 1.67 -5.22 -8.53
C PHE A 115 0.64 -5.95 -9.38
N GLN A 116 -0.31 -5.19 -9.87
CA GLN A 116 -1.31 -5.68 -10.82
C GLN A 116 -1.59 -4.64 -11.88
N GLY A 117 -1.79 -5.09 -13.12
CA GLY A 117 -2.06 -4.22 -14.25
C GLY A 117 -3.55 -3.94 -14.40
N TYR A 118 -3.90 -2.69 -14.60
CA TYR A 118 -5.26 -2.22 -14.81
C TYR A 118 -5.40 -1.48 -16.13
N THR A 119 -6.59 -1.54 -16.72
CA THR A 119 -6.88 -0.89 -18.00
C THR A 119 -8.34 -0.44 -18.08
N ILE A 120 -8.61 0.52 -18.94
CA ILE A 120 -9.99 0.95 -19.27
C ILE A 120 -10.45 0.29 -20.59
N ASP A 121 -9.54 0.17 -21.56
CA ASP A 121 -9.86 -0.16 -22.95
C ASP A 121 -9.02 -1.31 -23.53
N SER A 122 -8.30 -2.04 -22.70
CA SER A 122 -7.37 -3.13 -23.07
C SER A 122 -6.14 -2.70 -23.89
N VAL A 123 -5.94 -1.39 -24.10
CA VAL A 123 -4.83 -0.86 -24.91
C VAL A 123 -3.71 -0.30 -24.03
N GLY A 124 -4.07 0.37 -22.94
CA GLY A 124 -3.12 0.97 -22.01
C GLY A 124 -3.13 0.28 -20.66
N VAL A 125 -2.09 -0.48 -20.32
CA VAL A 125 -1.96 -1.11 -19.00
C VAL A 125 -1.25 -0.15 -18.06
N LYS A 126 -1.80 0.02 -16.86
CA LYS A 126 -1.20 0.79 -15.77
C LYS A 126 -1.02 -0.10 -14.56
N ASP A 127 0.21 -0.22 -14.11
CA ASP A 127 0.53 -1.01 -12.93
C ASP A 127 0.23 -0.21 -11.66
N ALA A 128 -0.34 -0.89 -10.68
CA ALA A 128 -0.58 -0.33 -9.36
C ALA A 128 -0.25 -1.32 -8.25
N ASN A 129 0.17 -0.78 -7.12
CA ASN A 129 0.33 -1.51 -5.88
C ASN A 129 -1.03 -1.89 -5.32
N VAL A 130 -1.25 -3.17 -5.09
CA VAL A 130 -2.51 -3.71 -4.60
C VAL A 130 -2.48 -3.89 -3.09
N ARG A 131 -3.53 -3.42 -2.42
CA ARG A 131 -3.74 -3.66 -1.00
C ARG A 131 -5.21 -4.00 -0.74
N TYR A 132 -5.43 -5.14 -0.13
CA TYR A 132 -6.73 -5.55 0.36
C TYR A 132 -6.85 -5.15 1.82
N VAL A 133 -7.91 -4.45 2.18
CA VAL A 133 -8.01 -3.80 3.49
C VAL A 133 -9.41 -3.96 4.10
N SER A 134 -9.46 -4.01 5.43
CA SER A 134 -10.73 -3.82 6.15
C SER A 134 -11.13 -2.34 6.16
N PRO A 135 -12.42 -2.03 6.39
CA PRO A 135 -12.92 -0.65 6.37
C PRO A 135 -12.16 0.29 7.31
N GLU A 136 -11.74 -0.22 8.44
CA GLU A 136 -11.03 0.56 9.47
C GLU A 136 -9.62 0.99 9.05
N TYR A 137 -9.09 0.44 7.97
CA TYR A 137 -7.73 0.73 7.50
C TYR A 137 -7.51 2.23 7.27
N PHE A 138 -8.50 2.90 6.68
CA PHE A 138 -8.42 4.35 6.43
C PHE A 138 -8.33 5.15 7.73
N LYS A 139 -9.03 4.69 8.78
CA LYS A 139 -8.96 5.31 10.12
C LYS A 139 -7.62 5.02 10.79
N VAL A 140 -7.12 3.78 10.72
CA VAL A 140 -5.83 3.39 11.31
C VAL A 140 -4.69 4.16 10.67
N MET A 141 -4.68 4.27 9.33
CA MET A 141 -3.61 4.92 8.57
C MET A 141 -3.84 6.42 8.36
N ARG A 142 -5.02 6.94 8.74
CA ARG A 142 -5.43 8.34 8.50
C ARG A 142 -5.20 8.78 7.06
N ILE A 143 -5.60 7.93 6.10
CA ILE A 143 -5.45 8.22 4.68
C ILE A 143 -6.45 9.31 4.28
N PRO A 144 -5.99 10.46 3.75
CA PRO A 144 -6.89 11.50 3.26
C PRO A 144 -7.66 11.03 2.03
N ILE A 145 -8.97 11.24 2.03
CA ILE A 145 -9.84 11.01 0.89
C ILE A 145 -10.09 12.34 0.20
N GLU A 146 -9.72 12.44 -1.06
CA GLU A 146 -9.82 13.65 -1.88
C GLU A 146 -11.18 13.75 -2.58
N GLU A 147 -11.74 12.59 -2.98
CA GLU A 147 -13.03 12.53 -3.64
C GLU A 147 -13.77 11.27 -3.19
N GLY A 148 -15.07 11.39 -2.94
CA GLY A 148 -15.88 10.30 -2.40
C GLY A 148 -15.95 10.29 -0.87
N THR A 149 -16.63 9.29 -0.32
CA THR A 149 -16.90 9.21 1.14
C THR A 149 -16.17 8.06 1.83
N GLY A 150 -15.23 7.45 1.14
CA GLY A 150 -14.52 6.26 1.60
C GLY A 150 -15.04 4.97 0.95
N MET A 151 -14.22 3.94 1.00
CA MET A 151 -14.37 2.71 0.23
C MET A 151 -15.70 1.99 0.44
N PHE A 152 -16.30 2.12 1.60
CA PHE A 152 -17.38 1.24 2.03
C PHE A 152 -18.65 1.98 2.45
N SER A 153 -18.72 3.29 2.30
CA SER A 153 -19.95 4.02 2.62
C SER A 153 -21.05 3.67 1.63
N GLY A 154 -21.96 2.84 2.05
CA GLY A 154 -23.20 2.51 1.35
C GLY A 154 -23.28 1.14 0.68
N ASN A 155 -22.19 0.38 0.57
CA ASN A 155 -22.21 -0.93 -0.10
C ASN A 155 -21.59 -2.08 0.71
N ILE A 156 -21.15 -1.84 1.93
CA ILE A 156 -20.72 -2.93 2.83
C ILE A 156 -21.90 -3.84 3.11
N ASP A 157 -23.09 -3.26 3.38
CA ASP A 157 -24.30 -4.04 3.65
C ASP A 157 -24.70 -4.91 2.45
N ALA A 158 -24.51 -4.43 1.23
CA ALA A 158 -24.74 -5.24 0.03
C ALA A 158 -23.67 -6.31 -0.17
N PHE A 159 -22.41 -6.03 0.18
CA PHE A 159 -21.33 -7.00 0.16
C PHE A 159 -21.45 -7.97 1.34
N GLU A 160 -21.79 -7.49 2.54
CA GLU A 160 -22.08 -8.29 3.73
C GLU A 160 -23.39 -9.08 3.58
N SER A 161 -24.45 -8.53 3.03
CA SER A 161 -25.70 -9.25 2.79
C SER A 161 -25.57 -10.36 1.73
N THR A 162 -24.61 -10.21 0.82
CA THR A 162 -24.28 -11.26 -0.15
C THR A 162 -23.35 -12.32 0.46
N THR A 163 -22.68 -12.03 1.58
CA THR A 163 -21.68 -12.90 2.20
C THR A 163 -22.06 -13.43 3.58
N GLY A 164 -23.12 -12.91 4.20
CA GLY A 164 -23.77 -13.51 5.38
C GLY A 164 -23.01 -13.46 6.71
N SER A 165 -21.94 -12.68 6.83
CA SER A 165 -21.24 -12.49 8.10
C SER A 165 -20.68 -11.09 8.26
N SER A 166 -20.63 -10.60 9.51
CA SER A 166 -20.15 -9.27 9.91
C SER A 166 -18.63 -9.04 9.75
N LEU A 167 -17.88 -10.10 9.50
CA LEU A 167 -16.62 -10.14 8.80
C LEU A 167 -16.88 -11.08 7.64
N ALA A 168 -17.19 -10.55 6.48
CA ALA A 168 -17.67 -11.33 5.33
C ALA A 168 -16.64 -12.30 4.78
N PHE A 169 -16.26 -13.25 5.61
CA PHE A 169 -15.32 -14.30 5.35
C PHE A 169 -16.02 -15.53 4.81
N GLY A 170 -16.25 -15.52 3.54
CA GLY A 170 -16.60 -16.75 2.84
C GLY A 170 -18.07 -16.91 2.50
N SER A 171 -18.33 -17.47 1.41
CA SER A 171 -19.54 -18.05 0.82
C SER A 171 -20.37 -17.22 -0.14
N ALA A 172 -20.17 -15.95 -0.34
CA ALA A 172 -20.88 -15.31 -1.44
C ALA A 172 -20.22 -15.71 -2.77
N GLN A 173 -21.00 -16.24 -3.63
CA GLN A 173 -20.72 -16.36 -5.05
C GLN A 173 -20.75 -14.95 -5.65
N TRP A 174 -19.76 -14.10 -5.26
CA TRP A 174 -19.60 -12.84 -5.95
C TRP A 174 -19.24 -13.15 -7.40
N ASN A 175 -20.08 -12.69 -8.30
CA ASN A 175 -19.82 -12.82 -9.72
C ASN A 175 -19.23 -11.49 -10.24
N PRO A 176 -17.91 -11.41 -10.44
CA PRO A 176 -17.23 -10.20 -10.90
C PRO A 176 -17.71 -9.74 -12.27
N ALA A 177 -18.26 -10.61 -13.06
CA ALA A 177 -18.81 -10.28 -14.37
C ALA A 177 -20.13 -9.50 -14.30
N VAL A 178 -20.82 -9.57 -13.15
CA VAL A 178 -22.12 -8.92 -12.97
C VAL A 178 -22.02 -7.65 -12.13
N THR A 179 -21.23 -7.69 -11.06
CA THR A 179 -21.13 -6.56 -10.10
C THR A 179 -19.67 -6.12 -9.96
N PRO A 180 -19.31 -4.89 -10.37
CA PRO A 180 -17.97 -4.40 -10.20
C PRO A 180 -17.61 -4.22 -8.72
N LEU A 181 -16.38 -4.57 -8.35
CA LEU A 181 -15.85 -4.35 -7.00
C LEU A 181 -15.62 -2.86 -6.73
N PRO A 182 -16.02 -2.36 -5.57
CA PRO A 182 -15.63 -1.02 -5.16
C PRO A 182 -14.12 -0.99 -4.90
N ALA A 183 -13.46 0.06 -5.38
CA ALA A 183 -12.05 0.27 -5.16
C ALA A 183 -11.77 1.74 -4.83
N VAL A 184 -10.85 1.97 -3.90
CA VAL A 184 -10.27 3.28 -3.67
C VAL A 184 -8.94 3.34 -4.42
N ILE A 185 -8.75 4.35 -5.22
CA ILE A 185 -7.55 4.54 -6.03
C ILE A 185 -6.79 5.79 -5.58
N SER A 186 -5.47 5.79 -5.70
CA SER A 186 -4.67 6.99 -5.47
C SER A 186 -4.86 8.00 -6.60
N LEU A 187 -4.56 9.28 -6.32
CA LEU A 187 -4.55 10.34 -7.33
C LEU A 187 -3.68 9.96 -8.54
N ASP A 188 -2.54 9.31 -8.30
CA ASP A 188 -1.60 8.88 -9.35
C ASP A 188 -2.22 7.82 -10.27
N LEU A 189 -2.95 6.86 -9.70
CA LEU A 189 -3.64 5.85 -10.49
C LEU A 189 -4.83 6.46 -11.25
N ALA A 190 -5.57 7.37 -10.62
CA ALA A 190 -6.66 8.08 -11.28
C ALA A 190 -6.17 8.85 -12.52
N ASP A 191 -5.09 9.60 -12.37
CA ASP A 191 -4.48 10.36 -13.48
C ASP A 191 -3.94 9.43 -14.57
N SER A 192 -3.30 8.34 -14.18
CA SER A 192 -2.74 7.36 -15.11
C SER A 192 -3.81 6.65 -15.95
N LEU A 193 -4.95 6.27 -15.34
CA LEU A 193 -6.03 5.55 -15.99
C LEU A 193 -6.96 6.48 -16.77
N PHE A 194 -7.41 7.56 -16.14
CA PHE A 194 -8.49 8.41 -16.64
C PHE A 194 -8.02 9.74 -17.23
N HIS A 195 -6.69 10.00 -17.22
CA HIS A 195 -6.07 11.28 -17.61
C HIS A 195 -6.66 12.49 -16.84
N THR A 196 -7.16 12.22 -15.64
CA THR A 196 -7.69 13.20 -14.70
C THR A 196 -7.75 12.60 -13.30
N SER A 197 -7.42 13.38 -12.31
CA SER A 197 -7.50 12.98 -10.91
C SER A 197 -8.83 13.36 -10.24
N ARG A 198 -9.74 14.04 -10.96
CA ARG A 198 -11.05 14.48 -10.43
C ARG A 198 -12.20 14.06 -11.32
N GLY A 199 -13.38 13.87 -10.71
CA GLY A 199 -14.59 13.47 -11.43
C GLY A 199 -14.51 12.04 -11.95
N VAL A 200 -13.80 11.17 -11.24
CA VAL A 200 -13.63 9.76 -11.64
C VAL A 200 -14.52 8.81 -10.85
N LEU A 201 -15.25 9.30 -9.85
CA LEU A 201 -16.17 8.46 -9.07
C LEU A 201 -17.18 7.74 -9.96
N GLY A 202 -17.39 6.46 -9.64
CA GLY A 202 -18.32 5.61 -10.37
C GLY A 202 -17.82 5.10 -11.72
N LYS A 203 -16.68 5.57 -12.23
CA LYS A 203 -16.06 5.03 -13.45
C LYS A 203 -15.56 3.62 -13.20
N GLU A 204 -15.59 2.80 -14.25
CA GLU A 204 -15.17 1.40 -14.20
C GLU A 204 -13.83 1.21 -14.91
N PHE A 205 -13.06 0.25 -14.44
CA PHE A 205 -11.82 -0.21 -15.02
C PHE A 205 -11.65 -1.72 -14.78
N PHE A 206 -10.69 -2.35 -15.43
CA PHE A 206 -10.58 -3.80 -15.50
C PHE A 206 -9.19 -4.25 -15.06
N ASP A 207 -9.14 -5.46 -14.50
CA ASP A 207 -7.89 -6.18 -14.35
C ASP A 207 -7.40 -6.70 -15.71
N TYR A 208 -6.19 -6.31 -16.07
CA TYR A 208 -5.61 -6.70 -17.37
C TYR A 208 -5.30 -8.20 -17.44
N TYR A 209 -4.78 -8.78 -16.37
CA TYR A 209 -4.32 -10.17 -16.37
C TYR A 209 -5.46 -11.19 -16.26
N SER A 210 -6.59 -10.81 -15.70
CA SER A 210 -7.77 -11.68 -15.60
C SER A 210 -8.65 -11.68 -16.84
N GLY A 211 -8.15 -11.09 -17.95
CA GLY A 211 -8.88 -11.07 -19.22
C GLY A 211 -10.19 -10.28 -19.18
N SER A 212 -10.20 -9.14 -18.52
CA SER A 212 -11.37 -8.25 -18.31
C SER A 212 -12.56 -8.89 -17.57
N SER A 213 -12.36 -10.06 -16.96
CA SER A 213 -13.42 -10.70 -16.16
C SER A 213 -13.61 -10.03 -14.79
N LEU A 214 -12.58 -9.37 -14.24
CA LEU A 214 -12.65 -8.62 -13.00
C LEU A 214 -12.85 -7.14 -13.29
N ARG A 215 -14.02 -6.63 -12.89
CA ARG A 215 -14.37 -5.21 -13.02
C ARG A 215 -14.31 -4.52 -11.67
N TYR A 216 -13.80 -3.31 -11.68
CA TYR A 216 -13.72 -2.44 -10.52
C TYR A 216 -14.47 -1.15 -10.80
N ARG A 217 -15.02 -0.56 -9.73
CA ARG A 217 -15.65 0.77 -9.79
C ARG A 217 -14.99 1.69 -8.78
N VAL A 218 -14.61 2.87 -9.22
CA VAL A 218 -14.01 3.89 -8.34
C VAL A 218 -15.04 4.32 -7.30
N ALA A 219 -14.82 3.95 -6.05
CA ALA A 219 -15.66 4.32 -4.92
C ALA A 219 -15.16 5.61 -4.23
N ALA A 220 -13.84 5.80 -4.21
CA ALA A 220 -13.20 7.02 -3.73
C ALA A 220 -11.82 7.20 -4.35
N VAL A 221 -11.31 8.42 -4.27
CA VAL A 221 -9.93 8.76 -4.61
C VAL A 221 -9.22 9.21 -3.34
N CYS A 222 -8.10 8.58 -3.01
CA CYS A 222 -7.26 9.00 -1.90
C CYS A 222 -6.07 9.84 -2.39
N SER A 223 -5.42 10.52 -1.46
CA SER A 223 -4.23 11.32 -1.74
C SER A 223 -3.10 10.50 -2.38
N HIS A 224 -2.10 11.20 -2.88
CA HIS A 224 -0.85 10.58 -3.32
C HIS A 224 -0.27 9.66 -2.22
N GLN A 225 0.23 8.51 -2.62
CA GLN A 225 0.82 7.55 -1.69
C GLN A 225 2.25 7.22 -2.05
N LYS A 226 3.05 6.93 -1.03
CA LYS A 226 4.44 6.51 -1.15
C LYS A 226 4.62 5.15 -0.48
N SER A 227 5.52 4.34 -1.00
CA SER A 227 5.89 3.07 -0.36
C SER A 227 6.85 3.27 0.82
N ASP A 228 7.72 4.29 0.74
CA ASP A 228 8.65 4.69 1.81
C ASP A 228 8.94 6.20 1.77
N ASP A 229 9.82 6.66 2.67
CA ASP A 229 10.17 8.08 2.80
C ASP A 229 10.85 8.66 1.55
N TYR A 230 11.58 7.84 0.82
CA TYR A 230 12.39 8.25 -0.32
C TYR A 230 11.78 7.86 -1.66
N ALA A 231 10.70 7.07 -1.64
CA ALA A 231 9.97 6.71 -2.85
C ALA A 231 9.31 7.93 -3.50
N ARG A 232 9.12 7.84 -4.79
CA ARG A 232 8.20 8.74 -5.51
C ARG A 232 6.77 8.33 -5.21
N TYR A 233 5.82 9.18 -5.58
CA TYR A 233 4.42 8.79 -5.57
C TYR A 233 4.19 7.61 -6.49
N GLU A 234 3.44 6.64 -6.02
CA GLU A 234 3.14 5.40 -6.71
C GLU A 234 1.63 5.24 -6.88
N SER A 235 1.27 4.52 -7.92
CA SER A 235 -0.12 4.14 -8.13
C SER A 235 -0.52 3.06 -7.12
N PHE A 236 -1.56 3.33 -6.34
CA PHE A 236 -2.13 2.39 -5.37
C PHE A 236 -3.61 2.15 -5.63
N ILE A 237 -4.02 0.92 -5.38
CA ILE A 237 -5.41 0.51 -5.31
C ILE A 237 -5.67 -0.19 -3.98
N LEU A 238 -6.69 0.27 -3.27
CA LEU A 238 -7.16 -0.35 -2.03
C LEU A 238 -8.52 -0.98 -2.31
N MET A 239 -8.62 -2.25 -1.98
CA MET A 239 -9.79 -3.07 -2.24
C MET A 239 -10.29 -3.73 -0.96
N PRO A 240 -11.58 -4.06 -0.85
CA PRO A 240 -12.07 -4.85 0.27
C PRO A 240 -11.38 -6.21 0.32
N LEU A 241 -11.16 -6.72 1.54
CA LEU A 241 -10.60 -8.06 1.75
C LEU A 241 -11.52 -9.10 1.08
N PRO A 242 -11.02 -9.87 0.11
CA PRO A 242 -11.84 -10.84 -0.57
C PRO A 242 -11.99 -12.13 0.24
N SER A 243 -13.11 -12.81 0.08
CA SER A 243 -13.39 -14.08 0.75
C SER A 243 -12.38 -15.20 0.40
N TRP A 244 -11.85 -15.20 -0.84
CA TRP A 244 -10.85 -16.17 -1.27
C TRP A 244 -9.48 -16.02 -0.57
N PHE A 245 -9.21 -14.89 0.01
CA PHE A 245 -8.02 -14.61 0.80
C PHE A 245 -7.74 -15.71 1.84
N TYR A 246 -8.77 -16.22 2.43
CA TYR A 246 -8.69 -17.27 3.44
C TYR A 246 -8.37 -18.65 2.87
N ARG A 247 -8.77 -18.90 1.64
CA ARG A 247 -8.44 -20.16 0.95
C ARG A 247 -6.96 -20.28 0.62
N TRP A 248 -6.25 -19.17 0.47
CA TRP A 248 -4.82 -19.16 0.14
C TRP A 248 -3.94 -19.24 1.38
N GLN A 249 -4.51 -19.42 2.56
CA GLN A 249 -3.79 -19.55 3.82
C GLN A 249 -2.80 -18.38 4.07
N ALA A 250 -3.04 -17.25 3.45
CA ALA A 250 -2.21 -16.08 3.63
C ALA A 250 -2.44 -15.50 5.03
N VAL A 251 -1.37 -15.26 5.75
CA VAL A 251 -1.43 -14.62 7.07
C VAL A 251 -1.59 -13.12 6.86
N PRO A 252 -2.73 -12.54 7.24
CA PRO A 252 -2.91 -11.10 7.12
C PRO A 252 -2.02 -10.37 8.10
N PHE A 253 -1.77 -9.13 7.76
CA PHE A 253 -1.21 -8.17 8.70
C PHE A 253 -2.33 -7.47 9.45
N ILE A 254 -2.06 -7.14 10.70
CA ILE A 254 -2.94 -6.30 11.50
C ILE A 254 -2.18 -5.03 11.78
N SER A 255 -2.77 -3.89 11.46
CA SER A 255 -2.28 -2.59 11.90
C SER A 255 -3.16 -2.07 13.01
N ILE A 256 -2.56 -1.61 14.09
CA ILE A 256 -3.24 -0.98 15.20
C ILE A 256 -2.75 0.45 15.37
N ARG A 257 -3.67 1.36 15.62
CA ARG A 257 -3.34 2.71 16.11
C ARG A 257 -3.55 2.76 17.60
N VAL A 258 -2.55 3.21 18.30
CA VAL A 258 -2.54 3.34 19.75
C VAL A 258 -2.80 4.80 20.11
N ARG A 259 -3.55 5.05 21.18
CA ARG A 259 -3.75 6.42 21.69
C ARG A 259 -2.42 6.98 22.18
N PRO A 260 -2.11 8.26 21.90
CA PRO A 260 -0.82 8.86 22.27
C PRO A 260 -0.46 8.68 23.76
N GLU A 261 -1.45 8.80 24.66
CA GLU A 261 -1.26 8.63 26.09
C GLU A 261 -0.97 7.18 26.52
N ALA A 262 -1.33 6.21 25.71
CA ALA A 262 -1.08 4.79 25.95
C ALA A 262 0.20 4.28 25.24
N ASP A 263 0.73 5.03 24.29
CA ASP A 263 1.90 4.68 23.49
C ASP A 263 3.19 4.97 24.28
N THR A 264 3.47 4.12 25.25
CA THR A 264 4.67 4.16 26.09
C THR A 264 5.75 3.22 25.56
N ASN A 265 7.00 3.44 25.93
CA ASN A 265 8.15 2.62 25.49
C ASN A 265 7.98 1.11 25.72
N ASP A 266 7.16 0.73 26.69
CA ASP A 266 6.87 -0.67 27.04
C ASP A 266 5.55 -1.20 26.46
N PHE A 267 4.79 -0.36 25.73
CA PHE A 267 3.47 -0.75 25.17
C PHE A 267 3.57 -2.05 24.37
N ALA A 268 4.46 -2.13 23.39
CA ALA A 268 4.61 -3.31 22.53
C ALA A 268 4.93 -4.58 23.32
N THR A 269 5.77 -4.47 24.36
CA THR A 269 6.16 -5.58 25.22
C THR A 269 5.01 -6.07 26.08
N ARG A 270 4.26 -5.15 26.71
CA ARG A 270 3.06 -5.47 27.50
C ARG A 270 1.98 -6.11 26.64
N PHE A 271 1.66 -5.45 25.52
CA PHE A 271 0.68 -5.92 24.56
C PHE A 271 0.99 -7.34 24.09
N SER A 272 2.24 -7.60 23.65
CA SER A 272 2.66 -8.93 23.19
C SER A 272 2.52 -9.98 24.28
N ARG A 273 2.88 -9.68 25.52
CA ARG A 273 2.78 -10.62 26.65
C ARG A 273 1.32 -10.96 26.96
N GLU A 274 0.44 -9.97 27.00
CA GLU A 274 -0.97 -10.17 27.34
C GLU A 274 -1.77 -10.83 26.22
N MET A 275 -1.37 -10.62 24.97
CA MET A 275 -2.03 -11.27 23.83
C MET A 275 -1.59 -12.71 23.60
N THR A 276 -0.44 -13.13 24.17
CA THR A 276 0.07 -14.51 24.06
C THR A 276 -0.25 -15.38 25.29
N SER A 277 -0.79 -14.79 26.34
CA SER A 277 -1.31 -15.50 27.52
C SER A 277 -2.74 -15.95 27.30
#